data_e56317d1e58d2e987fdd26dd7ecea319
#
_entry.id   e56317d1e58d2e987fdd26dd7ecea319
#
_cell.length_a   1.000
_cell.length_b   1.000
_cell.length_c   1.000
_cell.angle_alpha   90.00
_cell.angle_beta   90.00
_cell.angle_gamma   90.00
#
_symmetry.space_group_name_H-M   'P 1'
#
loop_
_entity.id
_entity.type
_entity.pdbx_description
1 polymer ?
#
loop_
_entity_poly.entity_id
_entity_poly.type
_entity_poly.pdbx_seq_one_letter_code
_entity_poly.pdbx_strand_id
1 'polypeptide(L)'
;MQDMETQEEPDVFCVQNETVSFIERVVVICSTVEETILHDSVLGYCMAVSSIFLTLTAIIYCALPKLRDLQGKSIINFCVSLALGLGILVIQKLIEYEDMNLCAARTFFVYLFILASFFWMNAISVQILLSIRRSNIAEYRWKPFLWYALYAWGIPIVLTICMAIVNYHPGRHVKPGIGLNTCWFYNTKQQWYYMYSVMMILLLSNLCIFFYISTHLCRHTFTSGHVRALRYKFMMTVRMFIVMGLPWMFEMISSLTTPHIVWVIFDVFNALQGSFIFLVLVVLRKRVIKGLYENGWLDCMSGVVERHLAVGDDEEDVVQHTIDVNLDERPM
;
A
#
# COMPACT_ATOMS: atom_id res chain seq x y z
N MET A 1 -45.35 -18.52 36.35
CA MET A 1 -45.41 -19.02 34.98
C MET A 1 -44.70 -17.95 34.15
N GLN A 2 -43.44 -18.16 33.95
CA GLN A 2 -42.56 -17.29 33.17
C GLN A 2 -42.14 -18.10 31.99
N ASP A 3 -42.53 -17.62 30.81
CA ASP A 3 -42.10 -18.20 29.56
C ASP A 3 -40.68 -17.70 29.30
N MET A 4 -39.72 -18.64 29.25
CA MET A 4 -38.38 -18.43 28.76
C MET A 4 -38.50 -18.40 27.21
N GLU A 5 -38.39 -17.23 26.62
CA GLU A 5 -38.09 -17.07 25.22
C GLU A 5 -36.63 -17.47 24.98
N THR A 6 -36.44 -18.61 24.39
CA THR A 6 -35.20 -19.06 23.83
C THR A 6 -34.91 -18.20 22.59
N GLN A 7 -33.83 -17.45 22.65
CA GLN A 7 -33.28 -16.72 21.52
C GLN A 7 -32.68 -17.77 20.55
N GLU A 8 -33.43 -18.08 19.50
CA GLU A 8 -32.95 -18.87 18.37
C GLU A 8 -31.98 -18.03 17.54
N GLU A 9 -30.79 -18.56 17.33
CA GLU A 9 -29.88 -18.11 16.28
C GLU A 9 -30.62 -18.07 14.93
N PRO A 10 -30.35 -17.11 14.05
CA PRO A 10 -30.93 -17.12 12.72
C PRO A 10 -30.30 -18.23 11.89
N ASP A 11 -30.83 -19.43 12.02
CA ASP A 11 -30.59 -20.47 11.05
C ASP A 11 -31.01 -19.98 9.69
N VAL A 12 -30.10 -20.05 8.72
CA VAL A 12 -30.36 -19.77 7.30
C VAL A 12 -31.30 -20.84 6.79
N PHE A 13 -32.59 -20.67 7.01
CA PHE A 13 -33.62 -21.53 6.48
C PHE A 13 -33.87 -21.20 5.00
N CYS A 14 -33.30 -21.98 4.10
CA CYS A 14 -33.82 -22.13 2.77
C CYS A 14 -35.11 -22.95 2.87
N VAL A 15 -36.26 -22.30 3.04
CA VAL A 15 -37.57 -22.95 3.05
C VAL A 15 -37.94 -23.37 1.63
N GLN A 16 -38.02 -24.66 1.43
CA GLN A 16 -38.55 -25.30 0.26
C GLN A 16 -40.08 -25.29 0.35
N ASN A 17 -40.74 -24.71 -0.70
CA ASN A 17 -42.16 -24.67 -1.03
C ASN A 17 -43.04 -23.60 -0.39
N GLU A 18 -43.41 -22.64 -1.20
CA GLU A 18 -44.71 -22.26 -1.77
C GLU A 18 -44.77 -20.81 -2.23
N THR A 19 -45.16 -20.62 -3.47
CA THR A 19 -45.34 -19.44 -4.33
C THR A 19 -44.07 -18.99 -5.09
N VAL A 20 -44.12 -19.24 -6.40
CA VAL A 20 -43.03 -19.06 -7.36
C VAL A 20 -42.35 -17.65 -7.32
N SER A 21 -43.11 -16.61 -7.02
CA SER A 21 -42.54 -15.23 -6.94
C SER A 21 -41.80 -14.91 -5.66
N PHE A 22 -42.10 -15.59 -4.55
CA PHE A 22 -41.38 -15.42 -3.29
C PHE A 22 -40.10 -16.27 -3.29
N ILE A 23 -40.18 -17.47 -3.85
CA ILE A 23 -39.03 -18.38 -3.99
C ILE A 23 -37.97 -17.76 -4.92
N GLU A 24 -38.33 -17.15 -6.04
CA GLU A 24 -37.36 -16.47 -6.89
C GLU A 24 -36.58 -15.35 -6.16
N ARG A 25 -37.26 -14.54 -5.36
CA ARG A 25 -36.60 -13.50 -4.57
C ARG A 25 -35.69 -14.05 -3.48
N VAL A 26 -36.13 -15.10 -2.78
CA VAL A 26 -35.34 -15.74 -1.72
C VAL A 26 -34.11 -16.45 -2.29
N VAL A 27 -34.25 -17.19 -3.40
CA VAL A 27 -33.12 -17.84 -4.07
C VAL A 27 -32.11 -16.82 -4.60
N VAL A 28 -32.57 -15.72 -5.21
CA VAL A 28 -31.69 -14.62 -5.66
C VAL A 28 -30.98 -13.97 -4.49
N ILE A 29 -31.67 -13.75 -3.36
CA ILE A 29 -31.01 -13.17 -2.16
C ILE A 29 -29.97 -14.15 -1.57
N CYS A 30 -30.28 -15.43 -1.43
CA CYS A 30 -29.33 -16.43 -0.93
C CYS A 30 -28.10 -16.55 -1.83
N SER A 31 -28.27 -16.62 -3.17
CA SER A 31 -27.14 -16.70 -4.09
C SER A 31 -26.27 -15.43 -4.07
N THR A 32 -26.86 -14.26 -3.98
CA THR A 32 -26.09 -13.00 -3.89
C THR A 32 -25.34 -12.86 -2.55
N VAL A 33 -25.89 -13.36 -1.45
CA VAL A 33 -25.21 -13.37 -0.15
C VAL A 33 -24.02 -14.35 -0.17
N GLU A 34 -24.21 -15.54 -0.72
CA GLU A 34 -23.14 -16.53 -0.83
C GLU A 34 -22.00 -16.05 -1.74
N GLU A 35 -22.31 -15.43 -2.88
CA GLU A 35 -21.32 -14.82 -3.77
C GLU A 35 -20.54 -13.67 -3.09
N THR A 36 -21.21 -12.84 -2.29
CA THR A 36 -20.53 -11.75 -1.56
C THR A 36 -19.62 -12.26 -0.45
N ILE A 37 -20.03 -13.29 0.29
CA ILE A 37 -19.19 -13.92 1.34
C ILE A 37 -17.95 -14.56 0.70
N LEU A 38 -18.12 -15.30 -0.39
CA LEU A 38 -17.01 -15.91 -1.12
C LEU A 38 -16.04 -14.87 -1.65
N HIS A 39 -16.55 -13.80 -2.25
CA HIS A 39 -15.75 -12.67 -2.75
C HIS A 39 -14.95 -12.01 -1.64
N ASP A 40 -15.56 -11.68 -0.50
CA ASP A 40 -14.91 -11.06 0.64
C ASP A 40 -13.84 -11.97 1.26
N SER A 41 -14.10 -13.28 1.33
CA SER A 41 -13.12 -14.25 1.81
C SER A 41 -11.91 -14.35 0.89
N VAL A 42 -12.11 -14.41 -0.43
CA VAL A 42 -11.02 -14.45 -1.43
C VAL A 42 -10.16 -13.18 -1.33
N LEU A 43 -10.77 -12.01 -1.27
CA LEU A 43 -10.05 -10.75 -1.09
C LEU A 43 -9.27 -10.73 0.24
N GLY A 44 -9.87 -11.21 1.32
CA GLY A 44 -9.22 -11.32 2.62
C GLY A 44 -7.94 -12.17 2.57
N TYR A 45 -7.98 -13.34 1.93
CA TYR A 45 -6.79 -14.19 1.74
C TYR A 45 -5.74 -13.54 0.85
N CYS A 46 -6.13 -12.88 -0.24
CA CYS A 46 -5.21 -12.14 -1.11
C CYS A 46 -4.51 -11.00 -0.35
N MET A 47 -5.24 -10.25 0.48
CA MET A 47 -4.68 -9.20 1.34
C MET A 47 -3.74 -9.77 2.41
N ALA A 48 -4.04 -10.95 2.97
CA ALA A 48 -3.18 -11.63 3.93
C ALA A 48 -1.83 -11.99 3.30
N VAL A 49 -1.85 -12.59 2.11
CA VAL A 49 -0.63 -12.89 1.33
C VAL A 49 0.16 -11.61 1.06
N SER A 50 -0.50 -10.54 0.65
CA SER A 50 0.13 -9.23 0.42
C SER A 50 0.77 -8.65 1.68
N SER A 51 0.10 -8.72 2.82
CA SER A 51 0.63 -8.21 4.09
C SER A 51 1.89 -8.98 4.52
N ILE A 52 1.93 -10.30 4.30
CA ILE A 52 3.11 -11.14 4.57
C ILE A 52 4.27 -10.72 3.67
N PHE A 53 4.07 -10.57 2.35
CA PHE A 53 5.13 -10.18 1.43
C PHE A 53 5.66 -8.76 1.69
N LEU A 54 4.80 -7.81 2.09
CA LEU A 54 5.22 -6.48 2.50
C LEU A 54 6.06 -6.52 3.78
N THR A 55 5.65 -7.30 4.76
CA THR A 55 6.41 -7.49 5.99
C THR A 55 7.78 -8.12 5.70
N LEU A 56 7.82 -9.13 4.84
CA LEU A 56 9.07 -9.73 4.39
C LEU A 56 9.97 -8.72 3.67
N THR A 57 9.40 -7.88 2.80
CA THR A 57 10.15 -6.78 2.16
C THR A 57 10.77 -5.85 3.19
N ALA A 58 9.99 -5.41 4.19
CA ALA A 58 10.49 -4.53 5.25
C ALA A 58 11.63 -5.20 6.05
N ILE A 59 11.50 -6.48 6.38
CA ILE A 59 12.53 -7.25 7.10
C ILE A 59 13.82 -7.34 6.26
N ILE A 60 13.74 -7.67 4.97
CA ILE A 60 14.90 -7.74 4.07
C ILE A 60 15.63 -6.39 4.00
N TYR A 61 14.88 -5.29 3.84
CA TYR A 61 15.48 -3.95 3.80
C TYR A 61 16.07 -3.52 5.15
N CYS A 62 15.49 -3.98 6.26
CA CYS A 62 16.06 -3.79 7.59
C CYS A 62 17.32 -4.64 7.83
N ALA A 63 17.37 -5.85 7.30
CA ALA A 63 18.49 -6.77 7.49
C ALA A 63 19.73 -6.37 6.68
N LEU A 64 19.55 -5.75 5.50
CA LEU A 64 20.64 -5.39 4.60
C LEU A 64 21.12 -3.94 4.84
N PRO A 65 22.28 -3.70 5.52
CA PRO A 65 22.77 -2.36 5.82
C PRO A 65 22.99 -1.50 4.56
N LYS A 66 23.43 -2.12 3.46
CA LYS A 66 23.64 -1.47 2.15
C LYS A 66 22.37 -0.86 1.55
N LEU A 67 21.17 -1.26 2.02
CA LEU A 67 19.89 -0.75 1.55
C LEU A 67 19.28 0.33 2.47
N ARG A 68 19.89 0.62 3.61
CA ARG A 68 19.37 1.58 4.61
C ARG A 68 19.71 3.04 4.31
N ASP A 69 19.83 3.41 3.04
CA ASP A 69 19.93 4.81 2.65
C ASP A 69 18.60 5.57 2.95
N LEU A 70 18.55 6.86 2.67
CA LEU A 70 17.35 7.68 2.92
C LEU A 70 16.10 7.10 2.24
N GLN A 71 16.23 6.67 0.99
CA GLN A 71 15.15 6.07 0.23
C GLN A 71 14.75 4.69 0.79
N GLY A 72 15.72 3.86 1.16
CA GLY A 72 15.46 2.55 1.76
C GLY A 72 14.71 2.63 3.07
N LYS A 73 15.05 3.60 3.95
CA LYS A 73 14.28 3.86 5.17
C LYS A 73 12.84 4.27 4.88
N SER A 74 12.62 5.07 3.84
CA SER A 74 11.27 5.46 3.41
C SER A 74 10.48 4.27 2.85
N ILE A 75 11.14 3.37 2.10
CA ILE A 75 10.54 2.13 1.60
C ILE A 75 10.14 1.20 2.75
N ILE A 76 10.98 1.07 3.79
CA ILE A 76 10.63 0.28 4.98
C ILE A 76 9.34 0.80 5.61
N ASN A 77 9.27 2.11 5.87
CA ASN A 77 8.07 2.72 6.45
C ASN A 77 6.85 2.61 5.56
N PHE A 78 7.01 2.75 4.25
CA PHE A 78 5.97 2.52 3.26
C PHE A 78 5.43 1.08 3.34
N CYS A 79 6.32 0.06 3.32
CA CYS A 79 5.93 -1.34 3.40
C CYS A 79 5.26 -1.66 4.74
N VAL A 80 5.78 -1.15 5.85
CA VAL A 80 5.20 -1.36 7.19
C VAL A 80 3.81 -0.74 7.28
N SER A 81 3.64 0.51 6.84
CA SER A 81 2.32 1.16 6.88
C SER A 81 1.30 0.41 6.03
N LEU A 82 1.66 0.01 4.81
CA LEU A 82 0.75 -0.73 3.93
C LEU A 82 0.45 -2.13 4.47
N ALA A 83 1.45 -2.83 5.03
CA ALA A 83 1.26 -4.15 5.64
C ALA A 83 0.31 -4.10 6.83
N LEU A 84 0.44 -3.09 7.69
CA LEU A 84 -0.48 -2.90 8.83
C LEU A 84 -1.89 -2.56 8.36
N GLY A 85 -2.03 -1.68 7.37
CA GLY A 85 -3.33 -1.33 6.79
C GLY A 85 -4.04 -2.55 6.20
N LEU A 86 -3.36 -3.33 5.34
CA LEU A 86 -3.91 -4.56 4.77
C LEU A 86 -4.16 -5.64 5.82
N GLY A 87 -3.26 -5.79 6.81
CA GLY A 87 -3.43 -6.76 7.89
C GLY A 87 -4.68 -6.51 8.74
N ILE A 88 -5.00 -5.25 9.05
CA ILE A 88 -6.24 -4.91 9.75
C ILE A 88 -7.46 -5.13 8.85
N LEU A 89 -7.36 -4.83 7.54
CA LEU A 89 -8.41 -5.15 6.58
C LEU A 89 -8.69 -6.66 6.48
N VAL A 90 -7.65 -7.50 6.55
CA VAL A 90 -7.81 -8.98 6.62
C VAL A 90 -8.67 -9.36 7.82
N ILE A 91 -8.35 -8.83 9.00
CA ILE A 91 -9.13 -9.08 10.21
C ILE A 91 -10.57 -8.63 10.03
N GLN A 92 -10.79 -7.48 9.40
CA GLN A 92 -12.12 -6.91 9.17
C GLN A 92 -12.95 -7.70 8.16
N LYS A 93 -12.29 -8.38 7.19
CA LYS A 93 -12.95 -9.20 6.15
C LYS A 93 -13.19 -10.65 6.57
N LEU A 94 -12.29 -11.23 7.38
CA LEU A 94 -12.32 -12.65 7.73
C LEU A 94 -12.89 -12.95 9.12
N ILE A 95 -12.94 -11.93 10.01
CA ILE A 95 -13.38 -12.12 11.39
C ILE A 95 -14.62 -11.26 11.62
N GLU A 96 -15.72 -11.92 11.94
CA GLU A 96 -16.95 -11.26 12.38
C GLU A 96 -16.70 -10.44 13.65
N TYR A 97 -17.41 -9.34 13.80
CA TYR A 97 -17.25 -8.42 14.93
C TYR A 97 -18.52 -8.41 15.80
N GLU A 98 -18.33 -8.60 17.07
CA GLU A 98 -19.40 -8.52 18.06
C GLU A 98 -19.55 -7.08 18.61
N ASP A 99 -18.45 -6.32 18.68
CA ASP A 99 -18.40 -4.96 19.24
C ASP A 99 -18.20 -3.90 18.15
N MET A 100 -19.19 -3.03 17.98
CA MET A 100 -19.17 -1.94 17.01
C MET A 100 -18.08 -0.89 17.31
N ASN A 101 -17.70 -0.68 18.56
CA ASN A 101 -16.63 0.25 18.92
C ASN A 101 -15.27 -0.28 18.47
N LEU A 102 -15.03 -1.57 18.66
CA LEU A 102 -13.80 -2.22 18.20
C LEU A 102 -13.72 -2.20 16.68
N CYS A 103 -14.83 -2.42 16.01
CA CYS A 103 -14.97 -2.33 14.58
C CYS A 103 -14.64 -0.93 14.04
N ALA A 104 -15.20 0.11 14.67
CA ALA A 104 -14.89 1.50 14.34
C ALA A 104 -13.41 1.84 14.54
N ALA A 105 -12.81 1.40 15.64
CA ALA A 105 -11.40 1.60 15.93
C ALA A 105 -10.51 0.97 14.83
N ARG A 106 -10.81 -0.25 14.39
CA ARG A 106 -10.10 -0.90 13.26
C ARG A 106 -10.14 -0.05 12.01
N THR A 107 -11.30 0.52 11.66
CA THR A 107 -11.44 1.38 10.48
C THR A 107 -10.62 2.66 10.57
N PHE A 108 -10.53 3.31 11.74
CA PHE A 108 -9.65 4.46 11.93
C PHE A 108 -8.18 4.08 11.76
N PHE A 109 -7.75 2.92 12.23
CA PHE A 109 -6.39 2.43 12.01
C PHE A 109 -6.12 2.06 10.54
N VAL A 110 -7.08 1.43 9.84
CA VAL A 110 -6.97 1.19 8.39
C VAL A 110 -6.79 2.52 7.65
N TYR A 111 -7.64 3.50 7.94
CA TYR A 111 -7.54 4.83 7.36
C TYR A 111 -6.16 5.46 7.59
N LEU A 112 -5.67 5.44 8.84
CA LEU A 112 -4.35 5.94 9.19
C LEU A 112 -3.24 5.28 8.39
N PHE A 113 -3.19 3.95 8.36
CA PHE A 113 -2.07 3.22 7.77
C PHE A 113 -2.10 3.24 6.25
N ILE A 114 -3.27 3.17 5.63
CA ILE A 114 -3.41 3.31 4.18
C ILE A 114 -2.99 4.72 3.75
N LEU A 115 -3.48 5.78 4.41
CA LEU A 115 -3.03 7.13 4.08
C LEU A 115 -1.53 7.32 4.32
N ALA A 116 -0.98 6.81 5.42
CA ALA A 116 0.45 6.89 5.69
C ALA A 116 1.27 6.25 4.55
N SER A 117 0.82 5.13 3.98
CA SER A 117 1.51 4.51 2.83
C SER A 117 1.52 5.43 1.59
N PHE A 118 0.42 6.13 1.30
CA PHE A 118 0.37 7.12 0.22
C PHE A 118 1.28 8.33 0.48
N PHE A 119 1.31 8.82 1.72
CA PHE A 119 2.22 9.91 2.11
C PHE A 119 3.69 9.48 2.04
N TRP A 120 4.03 8.24 2.42
CA TRP A 120 5.38 7.72 2.25
C TRP A 120 5.78 7.56 0.78
N MET A 121 4.89 7.10 -0.08
CA MET A 121 5.11 7.05 -1.52
C MET A 121 5.36 8.45 -2.10
N ASN A 122 4.58 9.44 -1.68
CA ASN A 122 4.80 10.84 -2.06
C ASN A 122 6.14 11.38 -1.53
N ALA A 123 6.49 11.08 -0.27
CA ALA A 123 7.78 11.45 0.30
C ALA A 123 8.97 10.88 -0.51
N ILE A 124 8.89 9.62 -0.96
CA ILE A 124 9.90 9.00 -1.84
C ILE A 124 10.03 9.78 -3.16
N SER A 125 8.91 10.15 -3.78
CA SER A 125 8.90 10.95 -5.01
C SER A 125 9.55 12.33 -4.82
N VAL A 126 9.23 13.01 -3.71
CA VAL A 126 9.83 14.30 -3.34
C VAL A 126 11.34 14.17 -3.05
N GLN A 127 11.78 13.08 -2.41
CA GLN A 127 13.22 12.82 -2.18
C GLN A 127 13.99 12.77 -3.51
N ILE A 128 13.45 12.09 -4.53
CA ILE A 128 14.09 12.02 -5.85
C ILE A 128 14.09 13.40 -6.50
N LEU A 129 12.98 14.13 -6.44
CA LEU A 129 12.88 15.48 -6.98
C LEU A 129 13.93 16.43 -6.37
N LEU A 130 14.10 16.38 -5.06
CA LEU A 130 15.10 17.19 -4.36
C LEU A 130 16.53 16.74 -4.66
N SER A 131 16.76 15.43 -4.89
CA SER A 131 18.05 14.90 -5.30
C SER A 131 18.49 15.39 -6.69
N ILE A 132 17.55 15.66 -7.59
CA ILE A 132 17.83 16.27 -8.90
C ILE A 132 18.26 17.72 -8.75
N ARG A 133 17.59 18.48 -7.88
CA ARG A 133 17.87 19.91 -7.70
C ARG A 133 19.15 20.19 -6.92
N ARG A 134 19.57 19.27 -6.05
CA ARG A 134 20.76 19.37 -5.21
C ARG A 134 21.82 18.44 -5.77
N SER A 135 22.78 18.96 -6.53
CA SER A 135 23.94 18.20 -7.05
C SER A 135 24.87 17.62 -5.98
N ASN A 136 24.71 17.97 -4.72
CA ASN A 136 25.50 17.46 -3.62
C ASN A 136 24.92 16.16 -3.09
N ILE A 137 25.44 15.06 -3.58
CA ILE A 137 25.26 13.72 -3.02
C ILE A 137 26.17 13.65 -1.78
N ALA A 138 25.70 14.06 -0.70
CA ALA A 138 26.18 13.59 0.58
C ALA A 138 25.16 13.97 1.60
N GLU A 139 24.54 13.00 2.17
CA GLU A 139 24.47 12.96 3.60
C GLU A 139 23.57 11.83 4.06
N TYR A 140 24.23 10.78 4.53
CA TYR A 140 23.70 9.87 5.50
C TYR A 140 23.40 10.67 6.79
N ARG A 141 22.42 11.56 6.74
CA ARG A 141 21.99 12.37 7.89
C ARG A 141 20.59 11.98 8.30
N TRP A 142 20.39 11.73 9.59
CA TRP A 142 19.10 11.50 10.21
C TRP A 142 18.16 12.71 10.12
N LYS A 143 18.69 13.93 10.08
CA LYS A 143 17.91 15.18 10.03
C LYS A 143 16.94 15.25 8.84
N PRO A 144 17.35 14.97 7.58
CA PRO A 144 16.38 15.00 6.47
C PRO A 144 15.33 13.88 6.58
N PHE A 145 15.68 12.69 7.07
CA PHE A 145 14.72 11.61 7.26
C PHE A 145 13.62 11.98 8.25
N LEU A 146 13.97 12.66 9.35
CA LEU A 146 13.00 13.07 10.36
C LEU A 146 11.90 13.98 9.79
N TRP A 147 12.25 14.90 8.88
CA TRP A 147 11.29 15.77 8.22
C TRP A 147 10.31 14.98 7.33
N TYR A 148 10.83 13.98 6.60
CA TYR A 148 9.96 13.09 5.80
C TYR A 148 9.08 12.22 6.69
N ALA A 149 9.61 11.73 7.80
CA ALA A 149 8.83 10.94 8.76
C ALA A 149 7.74 11.79 9.43
N LEU A 150 8.04 13.02 9.82
CA LEU A 150 7.05 13.94 10.38
C LEU A 150 5.94 14.26 9.37
N TYR A 151 6.30 14.46 8.10
CA TYR A 151 5.34 14.64 7.02
C TYR A 151 4.48 13.38 6.82
N ALA A 152 5.11 12.22 6.63
CA ALA A 152 4.42 11.00 6.19
C ALA A 152 3.65 10.27 7.29
N TRP A 153 3.99 10.47 8.57
CA TRP A 153 3.21 9.98 9.70
C TRP A 153 2.35 11.08 10.34
N GLY A 154 2.89 12.29 10.46
CA GLY A 154 2.21 13.37 11.17
C GLY A 154 0.91 13.80 10.50
N ILE A 155 0.91 14.01 9.19
CA ILE A 155 -0.32 14.44 8.49
C ILE A 155 -1.42 13.36 8.56
N PRO A 156 -1.18 12.07 8.26
CA PRO A 156 -2.20 11.04 8.44
C PRO A 156 -2.74 10.93 9.86
N ILE A 157 -1.88 11.07 10.88
CA ILE A 157 -2.33 11.07 12.29
C ILE A 157 -3.28 12.23 12.56
N VAL A 158 -2.92 13.45 12.14
CA VAL A 158 -3.78 14.63 12.30
C VAL A 158 -5.11 14.46 11.58
N LEU A 159 -5.10 13.97 10.33
CA LEU A 159 -6.31 13.71 9.55
C LEU A 159 -7.20 12.66 10.23
N THR A 160 -6.60 11.59 10.77
CA THR A 160 -7.34 10.53 11.49
C THR A 160 -7.99 11.08 12.75
N ILE A 161 -7.25 11.88 13.55
CA ILE A 161 -7.78 12.52 14.75
C ILE A 161 -8.91 13.48 14.40
N CYS A 162 -8.73 14.33 13.40
CA CYS A 162 -9.78 15.24 12.92
C CYS A 162 -11.03 14.48 12.47
N MET A 163 -10.86 13.39 11.71
CA MET A 163 -11.96 12.55 11.25
C MET A 163 -12.68 11.88 12.44
N ALA A 164 -11.94 11.39 13.45
CA ALA A 164 -12.54 10.81 14.64
C ALA A 164 -13.34 11.86 15.46
N ILE A 165 -12.78 13.06 15.64
CA ILE A 165 -13.49 14.17 16.30
C ILE A 165 -14.79 14.49 15.57
N VAL A 166 -14.74 14.65 14.24
CA VAL A 166 -15.92 14.95 13.42
C VAL A 166 -16.94 13.82 13.48
N ASN A 167 -16.50 12.56 13.53
CA ASN A 167 -17.39 11.40 13.59
C ASN A 167 -18.25 11.39 14.87
N TYR A 168 -17.63 11.72 16.01
CA TYR A 168 -18.32 11.66 17.34
C TYR A 168 -18.90 12.99 17.79
N HIS A 169 -18.50 14.13 17.19
CA HIS A 169 -18.99 15.43 17.60
C HIS A 169 -20.50 15.59 17.34
N PRO A 170 -21.30 16.01 18.34
CA PRO A 170 -22.72 16.29 18.16
C PRO A 170 -22.90 17.52 17.26
N GLY A 171 -23.68 17.40 16.18
CA GLY A 171 -23.97 18.52 15.27
C GLY A 171 -24.50 18.07 13.91
N ARG A 172 -25.02 19.05 13.13
CA ARG A 172 -25.54 18.86 11.76
C ARG A 172 -24.42 19.08 10.73
N HIS A 173 -23.39 18.26 10.73
CA HIS A 173 -22.33 18.26 9.73
C HIS A 173 -22.24 16.92 9.04
N VAL A 174 -21.54 16.87 7.92
CA VAL A 174 -21.31 15.62 7.18
C VAL A 174 -20.39 14.74 8.03
N LYS A 175 -20.93 13.70 8.64
CA LYS A 175 -20.17 12.75 9.47
C LYS A 175 -19.65 11.60 8.62
N PRO A 176 -18.45 11.07 8.89
CA PRO A 176 -17.97 9.83 8.26
C PRO A 176 -18.92 8.65 8.47
N GLY A 177 -19.56 8.59 9.65
CA GLY A 177 -20.53 7.56 10.00
C GLY A 177 -19.93 6.20 10.35
N ILE A 178 -18.62 6.17 10.68
CA ILE A 178 -17.88 4.98 11.05
C ILE A 178 -18.36 4.49 12.42
N GLY A 179 -18.76 3.20 12.51
CA GLY A 179 -19.22 2.59 13.75
C GLY A 179 -20.62 2.99 14.18
N LEU A 180 -21.42 3.65 13.32
CA LEU A 180 -22.84 3.95 13.62
C LEU A 180 -23.76 2.82 13.16
N ASN A 181 -23.64 2.40 11.88
CA ASN A 181 -24.44 1.31 11.31
C ASN A 181 -23.55 0.25 10.62
N THR A 182 -22.35 0.64 10.22
CA THR A 182 -21.36 -0.22 9.56
C THR A 182 -19.98 0.06 10.14
N CYS A 183 -19.06 -0.90 9.98
CA CYS A 183 -17.65 -0.70 10.34
C CYS A 183 -16.94 0.32 9.46
N TRP A 184 -17.42 0.50 8.24
CA TRP A 184 -16.82 1.37 7.23
C TRP A 184 -17.53 2.73 7.18
N PHE A 185 -17.22 3.54 6.19
CA PHE A 185 -17.92 4.80 5.95
C PHE A 185 -19.41 4.55 5.70
N TYR A 186 -20.26 5.48 6.12
CA TYR A 186 -21.71 5.35 6.00
C TYR A 186 -22.17 5.14 4.55
N ASN A 187 -21.55 5.83 3.59
CA ASN A 187 -21.78 5.62 2.16
C ASN A 187 -20.56 6.09 1.32
N THR A 188 -20.61 5.84 0.01
CA THR A 188 -19.57 6.21 -0.95
C THR A 188 -19.24 7.72 -0.94
N LYS A 189 -20.23 8.60 -0.71
CA LYS A 189 -20.00 10.06 -0.67
C LYS A 189 -19.08 10.46 0.48
N GLN A 190 -19.27 9.89 1.69
CA GLN A 190 -18.39 10.15 2.84
C GLN A 190 -17.00 9.56 2.60
N GLN A 191 -16.90 8.37 2.03
CA GLN A 191 -15.61 7.77 1.67
C GLN A 191 -14.84 8.64 0.66
N TRP A 192 -15.53 9.19 -0.34
CA TRP A 192 -14.94 10.15 -1.28
C TRP A 192 -14.47 11.42 -0.57
N TYR A 193 -15.28 11.98 0.29
CA TYR A 193 -14.96 13.25 0.97
C TYR A 193 -13.76 13.10 1.92
N TYR A 194 -13.68 12.03 2.72
CA TYR A 194 -12.66 11.90 3.76
C TYR A 194 -11.41 11.12 3.33
N MET A 195 -11.53 10.16 2.44
CA MET A 195 -10.45 9.24 2.09
C MET A 195 -9.96 9.44 0.65
N TYR A 196 -10.82 9.23 -0.33
CA TYR A 196 -10.42 9.23 -1.74
C TYR A 196 -9.95 10.60 -2.23
N SER A 197 -10.48 11.72 -1.72
CA SER A 197 -10.03 13.06 -2.07
C SER A 197 -8.57 13.29 -1.71
N VAL A 198 -8.15 12.87 -0.51
CA VAL A 198 -6.75 12.98 -0.06
C VAL A 198 -5.83 12.09 -0.90
N MET A 199 -6.25 10.85 -1.16
CA MET A 199 -5.50 9.92 -2.00
C MET A 199 -5.34 10.45 -3.43
N MET A 200 -6.40 11.00 -4.01
CA MET A 200 -6.38 11.61 -5.35
C MET A 200 -5.40 12.77 -5.43
N ILE A 201 -5.38 13.67 -4.44
CA ILE A 201 -4.42 14.78 -4.39
C ILE A 201 -2.98 14.26 -4.36
N LEU A 202 -2.69 13.22 -3.57
CA LEU A 202 -1.36 12.62 -3.51
C LEU A 202 -0.97 11.92 -4.81
N LEU A 203 -1.89 11.19 -5.44
CA LEU A 203 -1.67 10.56 -6.74
C LEU A 203 -1.36 11.58 -7.83
N LEU A 204 -2.15 12.65 -7.92
CA LEU A 204 -1.91 13.74 -8.87
C LEU A 204 -0.59 14.45 -8.60
N SER A 205 -0.25 14.70 -7.34
CA SER A 205 1.06 15.25 -6.95
C SER A 205 2.22 14.37 -7.43
N ASN A 206 2.12 13.06 -7.23
CA ASN A 206 3.12 12.12 -7.71
C ASN A 206 3.25 12.12 -9.23
N LEU A 207 2.13 12.15 -9.98
CA LEU A 207 2.13 12.24 -11.43
C LEU A 207 2.82 13.52 -11.92
N CYS A 208 2.54 14.68 -11.32
CA CYS A 208 3.20 15.93 -11.64
C CYS A 208 4.71 15.88 -11.38
N ILE A 209 5.12 15.29 -10.23
CA ILE A 209 6.53 15.09 -9.89
C ILE A 209 7.21 14.18 -10.91
N PHE A 210 6.59 13.06 -11.28
CA PHE A 210 7.15 12.11 -12.25
C PHE A 210 7.28 12.71 -13.64
N PHE A 211 6.29 13.47 -14.08
CA PHE A 211 6.37 14.18 -15.36
C PHE A 211 7.54 15.19 -15.38
N TYR A 212 7.68 15.97 -14.31
CA TYR A 212 8.80 16.91 -14.17
C TYR A 212 10.16 16.20 -14.17
N ILE A 213 10.32 15.13 -13.40
CA ILE A 213 11.55 14.35 -13.34
C ILE A 213 11.87 13.72 -14.70
N SER A 214 10.87 13.13 -15.35
CA SER A 214 11.03 12.51 -16.67
C SER A 214 11.52 13.52 -17.71
N THR A 215 10.90 14.69 -17.80
CA THR A 215 11.32 15.74 -18.73
C THR A 215 12.72 16.26 -18.42
N HIS A 216 13.08 16.39 -17.15
CA HIS A 216 14.41 16.79 -16.74
C HIS A 216 15.48 15.74 -17.13
N LEU A 217 15.22 14.46 -16.85
CA LEU A 217 16.14 13.37 -17.19
C LEU A 217 16.28 13.16 -18.71
N CYS A 218 15.23 13.43 -19.50
CA CYS A 218 15.31 13.35 -20.97
C CYS A 218 16.14 14.49 -21.58
N ARG A 219 16.17 15.66 -20.93
CA ARG A 219 16.90 16.85 -21.45
C ARG A 219 18.39 16.83 -21.12
N HIS A 220 18.80 16.14 -20.04
CA HIS A 220 20.18 16.07 -19.61
C HIS A 220 20.86 14.80 -20.13
N THR A 221 21.84 14.96 -21.01
CA THR A 221 22.61 13.87 -21.63
C THR A 221 23.45 13.10 -20.58
N PHE A 222 23.45 11.79 -20.71
CA PHE A 222 23.85 10.74 -19.76
C PHE A 222 25.35 10.64 -19.44
N THR A 223 26.07 11.71 -19.18
CA THR A 223 27.54 11.65 -19.03
C THR A 223 28.04 11.40 -17.61
N SER A 224 27.20 11.54 -16.59
CA SER A 224 27.64 11.35 -15.18
C SER A 224 26.97 10.13 -14.52
N GLY A 225 27.76 9.34 -13.75
CA GLY A 225 27.27 8.21 -12.97
C GLY A 225 26.12 8.56 -12.02
N HIS A 226 26.10 9.81 -11.54
CA HIS A 226 25.01 10.33 -10.69
C HIS A 226 23.66 10.34 -11.40
N VAL A 227 23.59 10.80 -12.64
CA VAL A 227 22.33 10.82 -13.42
C VAL A 227 21.81 9.40 -13.67
N ARG A 228 22.73 8.44 -13.89
CA ARG A 228 22.38 7.03 -14.06
C ARG A 228 21.77 6.43 -12.79
N ALA A 229 22.36 6.69 -11.60
CA ALA A 229 21.83 6.27 -10.31
C ALA A 229 20.44 6.84 -10.03
N LEU A 230 20.26 8.11 -10.36
CA LEU A 230 19.02 8.81 -10.15
C LEU A 230 17.90 8.28 -11.05
N ARG A 231 18.23 7.98 -12.31
CA ARG A 231 17.31 7.33 -13.26
C ARG A 231 16.85 5.96 -12.75
N TYR A 232 17.76 5.15 -12.23
CA TYR A 232 17.42 3.86 -11.65
C TYR A 232 16.45 4.00 -10.45
N LYS A 233 16.78 4.88 -9.50
CA LYS A 233 15.91 5.19 -8.33
C LYS A 233 14.54 5.71 -8.77
N PHE A 234 14.50 6.55 -9.80
CA PHE A 234 13.28 7.07 -10.38
C PHE A 234 12.42 5.97 -11.01
N MET A 235 13.01 5.12 -11.87
CA MET A 235 12.29 4.03 -12.53
C MET A 235 11.72 3.03 -11.51
N MET A 236 12.46 2.75 -10.43
CA MET A 236 11.96 1.90 -9.34
C MET A 236 10.74 2.55 -8.66
N THR A 237 10.79 3.84 -8.38
CA THR A 237 9.67 4.56 -7.74
C THR A 237 8.45 4.64 -8.66
N VAL A 238 8.65 4.82 -9.96
CA VAL A 238 7.55 4.76 -10.95
C VAL A 238 6.90 3.39 -10.97
N ARG A 239 7.67 2.29 -10.94
CA ARG A 239 7.12 0.93 -10.86
C ARG A 239 6.29 0.73 -9.59
N MET A 240 6.79 1.18 -8.43
CA MET A 240 6.04 1.15 -7.17
C MET A 240 4.73 1.94 -7.26
N PHE A 241 4.79 3.14 -7.85
CA PHE A 241 3.61 3.99 -8.04
C PHE A 241 2.57 3.31 -8.95
N ILE A 242 2.99 2.67 -10.03
CA ILE A 242 2.09 1.94 -10.93
C ILE A 242 1.42 0.80 -10.17
N VAL A 243 2.21 -0.01 -9.45
CA VAL A 243 1.68 -1.17 -8.71
C VAL A 243 0.73 -0.78 -7.59
N MET A 244 0.97 0.34 -6.91
CA MET A 244 0.10 0.82 -5.83
C MET A 244 -0.99 1.77 -6.36
N GLY A 245 -0.63 2.73 -7.19
CA GLY A 245 -1.53 3.83 -7.56
C GLY A 245 -2.63 3.40 -8.52
N LEU A 246 -2.33 2.56 -9.53
CA LEU A 246 -3.33 2.15 -10.51
C LEU A 246 -4.48 1.33 -9.89
N PRO A 247 -4.24 0.31 -9.05
CA PRO A 247 -5.33 -0.43 -8.42
C PRO A 247 -6.25 0.49 -7.61
N TRP A 248 -5.69 1.40 -6.83
CA TRP A 248 -6.48 2.36 -6.07
C TRP A 248 -7.24 3.38 -6.94
N MET A 249 -6.69 3.75 -8.09
CA MET A 249 -7.43 4.57 -9.06
C MET A 249 -8.64 3.80 -9.62
N PHE A 250 -8.48 2.51 -9.93
CA PHE A 250 -9.59 1.67 -10.37
C PHE A 250 -10.62 1.46 -9.26
N GLU A 251 -10.20 1.27 -8.03
CA GLU A 251 -11.08 1.21 -6.85
C GLU A 251 -11.93 2.50 -6.73
N MET A 252 -11.29 3.67 -6.85
CA MET A 252 -12.01 4.95 -6.84
C MET A 252 -13.00 5.07 -8.01
N ILE A 253 -12.65 4.61 -9.21
CA ILE A 253 -13.53 4.65 -10.38
C ILE A 253 -14.68 3.65 -10.20
N SER A 254 -14.41 2.44 -9.71
CA SER A 254 -15.43 1.41 -9.48
C SER A 254 -16.49 1.87 -8.50
N SER A 255 -16.09 2.65 -7.48
CA SER A 255 -17.03 3.19 -6.48
C SER A 255 -18.05 4.18 -7.05
N LEU A 256 -17.82 4.70 -8.26
CA LEU A 256 -18.74 5.61 -8.97
C LEU A 256 -19.58 4.92 -10.04
N THR A 257 -19.30 3.65 -10.34
CA THR A 257 -19.94 2.90 -11.44
C THR A 257 -20.81 1.77 -10.91
N THR A 258 -21.61 1.18 -11.77
CA THR A 258 -22.39 -0.01 -11.42
C THR A 258 -21.50 -1.24 -11.27
N PRO A 259 -21.82 -2.17 -10.37
CA PRO A 259 -21.07 -3.42 -10.20
C PRO A 259 -20.95 -4.19 -11.52
N HIS A 260 -19.73 -4.57 -11.88
CA HIS A 260 -19.43 -5.36 -13.08
C HIS A 260 -18.27 -6.30 -12.78
N ILE A 261 -18.24 -7.49 -13.38
CA ILE A 261 -17.21 -8.52 -13.17
C ILE A 261 -15.77 -8.00 -13.35
N VAL A 262 -15.58 -7.01 -14.20
CA VAL A 262 -14.28 -6.37 -14.44
C VAL A 262 -13.73 -5.74 -13.17
N TRP A 263 -14.58 -5.18 -12.32
CA TRP A 263 -14.15 -4.54 -11.07
C TRP A 263 -13.63 -5.57 -10.05
N VAL A 264 -14.23 -6.76 -10.01
CA VAL A 264 -13.76 -7.88 -9.17
C VAL A 264 -12.31 -8.25 -9.50
N ILE A 265 -11.93 -8.23 -10.77
CA ILE A 265 -10.55 -8.49 -11.20
C ILE A 265 -9.61 -7.40 -10.65
N PHE A 266 -10.00 -6.13 -10.73
CA PHE A 266 -9.20 -5.02 -10.17
C PHE A 266 -9.12 -5.06 -8.65
N ASP A 267 -10.18 -5.49 -7.96
CA ASP A 267 -10.19 -5.68 -6.51
C ASP A 267 -9.18 -6.76 -6.08
N VAL A 268 -9.10 -7.87 -6.82
CA VAL A 268 -8.08 -8.91 -6.61
C VAL A 268 -6.67 -8.38 -6.87
N PHE A 269 -6.46 -7.60 -7.94
CA PHE A 269 -5.17 -6.94 -8.19
C PHE A 269 -4.82 -5.98 -7.05
N ASN A 270 -5.77 -5.20 -6.56
CA ASN A 270 -5.58 -4.31 -5.41
C ASN A 270 -5.26 -5.10 -4.14
N ALA A 271 -5.94 -6.22 -3.91
CA ALA A 271 -5.66 -7.10 -2.77
C ALA A 271 -4.26 -7.73 -2.85
N LEU A 272 -3.74 -8.04 -4.05
CA LEU A 272 -2.43 -8.63 -4.29
C LEU A 272 -1.29 -7.60 -4.45
N GLN A 273 -1.57 -6.30 -4.31
CA GLN A 273 -0.58 -5.23 -4.54
C GLN A 273 0.73 -5.42 -3.74
N GLY A 274 0.66 -5.95 -2.51
CA GLY A 274 1.84 -6.18 -1.70
C GLY A 274 2.77 -7.26 -2.27
N SER A 275 2.22 -8.30 -2.89
CA SER A 275 3.00 -9.32 -3.60
C SER A 275 3.71 -8.73 -4.81
N PHE A 276 3.06 -7.84 -5.56
CA PHE A 276 3.69 -7.15 -6.69
C PHE A 276 4.77 -6.17 -6.23
N ILE A 277 4.56 -5.48 -5.11
CA ILE A 277 5.58 -4.61 -4.50
C ILE A 277 6.81 -5.43 -4.09
N PHE A 278 6.63 -6.59 -3.47
CA PHE A 278 7.73 -7.52 -3.17
C PHE A 278 8.49 -7.92 -4.44
N LEU A 279 7.79 -8.29 -5.50
CA LEU A 279 8.41 -8.62 -6.78
C LEU A 279 9.28 -7.46 -7.29
N VAL A 280 8.77 -6.24 -7.29
CA VAL A 280 9.48 -5.05 -7.79
C VAL A 280 10.66 -4.67 -6.90
N LEU A 281 10.52 -4.74 -5.57
CA LEU A 281 11.52 -4.25 -4.63
C LEU A 281 12.57 -5.29 -4.23
N VAL A 282 12.22 -6.58 -4.30
CA VAL A 282 13.12 -7.67 -3.89
C VAL A 282 13.57 -8.49 -5.08
N VAL A 283 12.62 -9.07 -5.82
CA VAL A 283 12.94 -10.06 -6.87
C VAL A 283 13.59 -9.40 -8.10
N LEU A 284 13.06 -8.26 -8.54
CA LEU A 284 13.59 -7.54 -9.71
C LEU A 284 14.77 -6.63 -9.39
N ARG A 285 15.17 -6.50 -8.12
CA ARG A 285 16.27 -5.66 -7.70
C ARG A 285 17.54 -6.45 -7.47
N LYS A 286 18.47 -6.43 -8.42
CA LYS A 286 19.75 -7.17 -8.37
C LYS A 286 20.55 -6.90 -7.12
N ARG A 287 20.60 -5.64 -6.64
CA ARG A 287 21.31 -5.25 -5.42
C ARG A 287 20.77 -5.97 -4.17
N VAL A 288 19.45 -6.22 -4.12
CA VAL A 288 18.83 -6.96 -3.02
C VAL A 288 19.20 -8.44 -3.10
N ILE A 289 19.08 -9.03 -4.30
CA ILE A 289 19.44 -10.44 -4.52
C ILE A 289 20.91 -10.68 -4.21
N LYS A 290 21.81 -9.80 -4.68
CA LYS A 290 23.25 -9.88 -4.37
C LYS A 290 23.50 -9.77 -2.86
N GLY A 291 22.85 -8.84 -2.17
CA GLY A 291 22.97 -8.71 -0.73
C GLY A 291 22.45 -9.92 0.05
N LEU A 292 21.35 -10.55 -0.40
CA LEU A 292 20.82 -11.76 0.19
C LEU A 292 21.77 -12.96 -0.03
N TYR A 293 22.36 -13.06 -1.22
CA TYR A 293 23.35 -14.08 -1.58
C TYR A 293 24.63 -13.95 -0.75
N GLU A 294 25.18 -12.71 -0.64
CA GLU A 294 26.37 -12.43 0.18
C GLU A 294 26.17 -12.76 1.67
N ASN A 295 24.93 -12.70 2.18
CA ASN A 295 24.59 -13.06 3.55
C ASN A 295 24.18 -14.54 3.72
N GLY A 296 24.29 -15.38 2.68
CA GLY A 296 24.00 -16.81 2.76
C GLY A 296 22.51 -17.17 2.79
N TRP A 297 21.59 -16.21 2.54
CA TRP A 297 20.15 -16.47 2.59
C TRP A 297 19.61 -17.18 1.34
N LEU A 298 20.38 -17.19 0.26
CA LEU A 298 20.02 -17.78 -1.03
C LEU A 298 20.96 -18.91 -1.47
N ASP A 299 21.73 -19.51 -0.59
CA ASP A 299 22.70 -20.57 -0.91
C ASP A 299 22.04 -21.78 -1.57
N CYS A 300 20.81 -22.11 -1.18
CA CYS A 300 20.06 -23.22 -1.79
C CYS A 300 19.65 -22.94 -3.26
N MET A 301 19.72 -21.68 -3.73
CA MET A 301 19.36 -21.27 -5.08
C MET A 301 20.57 -20.66 -5.84
N SER A 302 21.79 -20.94 -5.42
CA SER A 302 23.03 -20.34 -5.96
C SER A 302 23.10 -20.34 -7.49
N GLY A 303 22.81 -21.46 -8.14
CA GLY A 303 22.87 -21.57 -9.59
C GLY A 303 21.84 -20.73 -10.35
N VAL A 304 20.67 -20.45 -9.77
CA VAL A 304 19.65 -19.55 -10.35
C VAL A 304 20.04 -18.10 -10.13
N VAL A 305 20.54 -17.81 -8.92
CA VAL A 305 20.99 -16.47 -8.54
C VAL A 305 22.18 -16.03 -9.39
N GLU A 306 23.18 -16.87 -9.60
CA GLU A 306 24.33 -16.60 -10.44
C GLU A 306 23.93 -16.32 -11.89
N ARG A 307 23.02 -17.12 -12.45
CA ARG A 307 22.47 -16.86 -13.80
C ARG A 307 21.73 -15.51 -13.88
N HIS A 308 20.95 -15.20 -12.86
CA HIS A 308 20.20 -13.91 -12.80
C HIS A 308 21.14 -12.72 -12.66
N LEU A 309 22.23 -12.85 -11.90
CA LEU A 309 23.25 -11.82 -11.76
C LEU A 309 24.14 -11.71 -13.01
N ALA A 310 24.43 -12.82 -13.71
CA ALA A 310 25.27 -12.84 -14.92
C ALA A 310 24.57 -12.26 -16.16
N VAL A 311 23.25 -12.29 -16.24
CA VAL A 311 22.44 -11.83 -17.40
C VAL A 311 22.23 -10.32 -17.42
N GLY A 312 23.08 -9.49 -16.96
CA GLY A 312 22.89 -8.05 -17.14
C GLY A 312 23.99 -7.23 -16.53
N ASP A 313 24.65 -6.51 -17.40
CA ASP A 313 25.60 -5.47 -17.04
C ASP A 313 24.99 -4.44 -16.08
N ASP A 314 25.36 -4.45 -14.88
CA ASP A 314 26.15 -3.55 -14.01
C ASP A 314 25.78 -2.06 -14.00
N GLU A 315 24.59 -1.65 -14.47
CA GLU A 315 24.17 -0.25 -14.29
C GLU A 315 24.06 0.12 -12.81
N GLU A 316 23.69 -0.82 -11.93
CA GLU A 316 23.54 -0.58 -10.49
C GLU A 316 24.89 -0.65 -9.75
N ASP A 317 25.80 -1.56 -10.13
CA ASP A 317 27.12 -1.75 -9.52
C ASP A 317 28.11 -0.64 -9.93
N VAL A 318 28.10 -0.19 -11.19
CA VAL A 318 28.92 0.95 -11.66
C VAL A 318 28.58 2.24 -10.93
N VAL A 319 27.29 2.44 -10.64
CA VAL A 319 26.80 3.59 -9.87
C VAL A 319 27.29 3.55 -8.43
N GLN A 320 27.28 2.37 -7.80
CA GLN A 320 27.75 2.20 -6.43
C GLN A 320 29.25 2.42 -6.34
N HIS A 321 30.04 1.85 -7.25
CA HIS A 321 31.48 2.03 -7.29
C HIS A 321 31.87 3.51 -7.47
N THR A 322 31.12 4.26 -8.29
CA THR A 322 31.35 5.70 -8.46
C THR A 322 30.98 6.50 -7.21
N ILE A 323 30.02 6.06 -6.41
CA ILE A 323 29.63 6.71 -5.14
C ILE A 323 30.66 6.38 -4.06
N ASP A 324 31.09 5.14 -3.96
CA ASP A 324 32.05 4.67 -2.95
C ASP A 324 33.45 5.28 -3.18
N VAL A 325 33.92 5.37 -4.42
CA VAL A 325 35.19 6.04 -4.78
C VAL A 325 35.18 7.54 -4.46
N ASN A 326 34.05 8.22 -4.68
CA ASN A 326 33.89 9.64 -4.30
C ASN A 326 33.80 9.88 -2.78
N LEU A 327 33.53 8.84 -1.99
CA LEU A 327 33.56 8.92 -0.52
C LEU A 327 34.99 8.73 0.04
N ASP A 328 35.80 7.87 -0.59
CA ASP A 328 37.20 7.59 -0.19
C ASP A 328 38.16 8.71 -0.59
N GLU A 329 37.88 9.49 -1.63
CA GLU A 329 38.74 10.57 -2.11
C GLU A 329 38.58 11.90 -1.34
N ARG A 330 37.79 11.97 -0.26
CA ARG A 330 37.71 13.21 0.54
C ARG A 330 38.77 13.24 1.62
N PRO A 331 39.67 14.25 1.63
CA PRO A 331 40.59 14.45 2.75
C PRO A 331 39.79 14.75 4.02
N MET A 332 40.22 14.11 5.11
CA MET A 332 39.72 14.34 6.48
C MET A 332 39.89 15.79 6.94
#